data_2aabad7e2a5b5e0950a50eee71fb52e1
#
_entry.id   2aabad7e2a5b5e0950a50eee71fb52e1
#
_cell.length_a   1.000
_cell.length_b   1.000
_cell.length_c   1.000
_cell.angle_alpha   90.00
_cell.angle_beta   90.00
_cell.angle_gamma   90.00
#
_symmetry.space_group_name_H-M   'P 1'
#
loop_
_entity.id
_entity.type
_entity.pdbx_description
1 polymer ?
#
loop_
_entity_poly.entity_id
_entity_poly.type
_entity_poly.pdbx_seq_one_letter_code
_entity_poly.pdbx_strand_id
1 'polypeptide(L)'
;MAINPCLHVHAWWFRLTHMEDVDMGMTHVTVLVRNPANPDQTWEGLFLVDTGAVDPLVPGKYLKELGLFPKAKRTYELADGSEVKLDITTGELEFMGEIVGSTIIFGDDDAEPILGVTALESVGIEVDPRSQQLKRLPAARLK
;
A
#
# COMPACT_ATOMS: atom_id res chain seq x y z
N MET A 1 -6.15 0.08 17.21
CA MET A 1 -5.71 0.39 17.72
C MET A 1 -5.49 0.72 17.57
N ALA A 2 -6.04 0.44 16.96
CA ALA A 2 -5.71 0.75 17.08
C ALA A 2 -5.83 0.99 16.60
N ILE A 3 -6.28 0.86 16.01
CA ILE A 3 -6.11 1.09 15.87
C ILE A 3 -6.50 1.52 15.44
N ASN A 4 -6.92 1.33 14.79
CA ASN A 4 -7.00 1.76 14.71
C ASN A 4 -7.45 2.11 14.28
N PRO A 5 -7.88 2.31 13.78
CA PRO A 5 -8.07 2.64 13.57
C PRO A 5 -8.51 2.87 13.07
N CYS A 6 -8.82 2.69 12.54
CA CYS A 6 -8.98 2.93 12.53
C CYS A 6 -9.49 3.00 12.14
N LEU A 7 -10.01 3.08 11.57
CA LEU A 7 -10.09 3.16 11.61
C LEU A 7 -10.63 3.51 11.23
N HIS A 8 -11.15 3.49 10.46
CA HIS A 8 -11.26 3.79 10.56
C HIS A 8 -11.69 3.96 9.92
N VAL A 9 -12.30 4.10 9.32
CA VAL A 9 -12.33 4.24 9.26
C VAL A 9 -12.58 4.05 8.97
N HIS A 10 -12.76 3.60 8.51
CA HIS A 10 -12.60 3.40 8.73
C HIS A 10 -12.96 3.00 8.86
N ALA A 11 -13.62 3.27 8.55
CA ALA A 11 -13.54 2.95 9.05
C ALA A 11 -14.03 2.47 8.99
N TRP A 12 -14.49 2.31 8.44
CA TRP A 12 -14.47 1.80 8.66
C TRP A 12 -14.18 1.08 8.93
N TRP A 13 -13.84 0.85 8.80
CA TRP A 13 -13.08 0.13 9.36
C TRP A 13 -12.77 -0.12 10.10
N PHE A 14 -12.61 -0.56 10.07
CA PHE A 14 -11.89 -0.95 11.06
C PHE A 14 -11.84 -1.39 11.62
N ARG A 15 -12.29 -1.24 11.51
CA ARG A 15 -11.91 -1.69 12.22
C ARG A 15 -11.54 -2.10 12.66
N LEU A 16 -11.70 -2.68 12.54
CA LEU A 16 -11.03 -3.14 13.24
C LEU A 16 -10.55 -3.49 13.85
N THR A 17 -10.77 -3.68 13.86
CA THR A 17 -10.04 -4.05 14.64
C THR A 17 -9.77 -4.59 15.20
N HIS A 18 -9.98 -5.17 15.30
CA HIS A 18 -9.43 -5.73 15.98
C HIS A 18 -9.39 -6.52 16.20
N MET A 19 -9.57 -6.94 16.28
CA MET A 19 -9.57 -7.65 16.43
C MET A 19 -9.53 -8.32 16.25
N GLU A 20 -9.47 -8.70 16.33
CA GLU A 20 -9.49 -9.16 16.07
C GLU A 20 -9.59 -9.45 15.37
N ASP A 21 -9.66 -9.45 15.42
CA ASP A 21 -9.85 -9.50 14.73
C ASP A 21 -9.89 -9.87 13.75
N VAL A 22 -9.92 -9.82 14.29
CA VAL A 22 -9.91 -10.50 13.10
C VAL A 22 -10.47 -9.89 11.85
N ASP A 23 -9.75 -9.57 10.97
CA ASP A 23 -10.15 -8.92 9.76
C ASP A 23 -10.55 -9.92 8.71
N MET A 24 -11.77 -10.33 8.77
CA MET A 24 -12.26 -11.29 7.81
C MET A 24 -12.14 -10.74 6.40
N GLY A 25 -11.44 -11.46 5.54
CA GLY A 25 -11.26 -11.08 4.15
C GLY A 25 -10.20 -10.03 3.90
N MET A 26 -9.46 -9.62 4.92
CA MET A 26 -8.39 -8.65 4.75
C MET A 26 -7.03 -9.29 4.87
N THR A 27 -6.14 -8.90 3.96
CA THR A 27 -4.76 -9.38 3.92
C THR A 27 -3.83 -8.22 4.19
N HIS A 28 -2.87 -8.43 5.09
CA HIS A 28 -1.86 -7.42 5.40
C HIS A 28 -0.49 -7.99 5.13
N VAL A 29 0.44 -7.10 4.78
CA VAL A 29 1.83 -7.49 4.55
C VAL A 29 2.73 -6.37 5.05
N THR A 30 3.87 -6.75 5.61
CA THR A 30 4.88 -5.78 6.03
C THR A 30 5.62 -5.29 4.80
N VAL A 31 5.73 -3.97 4.67
CA VAL A 31 6.39 -3.34 3.54
C VAL A 31 7.41 -2.34 4.06
N LEU A 32 8.60 -2.39 3.47
CA LEU A 32 9.62 -1.35 3.67
C LEU A 32 9.48 -0.35 2.53
N VAL A 33 9.49 0.93 2.88
CA VAL A 33 9.47 2.02 1.91
C VAL A 33 10.81 2.72 1.97
N ARG A 34 11.36 3.02 0.79
CA ARG A 34 12.70 3.60 0.75
C ARG A 34 12.79 4.61 -0.39
N ASN A 35 13.58 5.65 -0.15
CA ASN A 35 13.98 6.58 -1.20
C ASN A 35 15.25 6.03 -1.83
N PRO A 36 15.25 5.70 -3.14
CA PRO A 36 16.46 5.14 -3.75
C PRO A 36 17.68 6.05 -3.65
N ALA A 37 17.48 7.37 -3.52
CA ALA A 37 18.58 8.31 -3.38
C ALA A 37 19.21 8.25 -1.99
N ASN A 38 18.53 7.62 -1.03
CA ASN A 38 19.03 7.50 0.34
C ASN A 38 18.63 6.13 0.89
N PRO A 39 19.21 5.04 0.35
CA PRO A 39 18.69 3.69 0.59
C PRO A 39 18.90 3.18 2.02
N ASP A 40 19.73 3.85 2.82
CA ASP A 40 19.97 3.41 4.18
C ASP A 40 18.82 3.77 5.11
N GLN A 41 17.95 4.68 4.70
CA GLN A 41 16.78 5.06 5.48
C GLN A 41 15.55 4.37 4.93
N THR A 42 14.80 3.70 5.80
CA THR A 42 13.57 3.02 5.41
C THR A 42 12.49 3.31 6.43
N TRP A 43 11.25 3.16 6.00
CA TRP A 43 10.10 3.15 6.90
C TRP A 43 9.38 1.84 6.70
N GLU A 44 9.06 1.19 7.80
CA GLU A 44 8.37 -0.10 7.75
C GLU A 44 6.94 0.06 8.25
N GLY A 45 6.00 -0.47 7.50
CA GLY A 45 4.59 -0.42 7.89
C GLY A 45 3.87 -1.70 7.55
N LEU A 46 2.73 -1.90 8.20
CA LEU A 46 1.84 -3.02 7.89
C LEU A 46 0.79 -2.48 6.93
N PHE A 47 0.84 -2.95 5.70
CA PHE A 47 0.00 -2.46 4.61
C PHE A 47 -1.19 -3.37 4.41
N LEU A 48 -2.36 -2.76 4.22
CA LEU A 48 -3.52 -3.49 3.75
C LEU A 48 -3.37 -3.77 2.27
N VAL A 49 -3.52 -5.02 1.87
CA VAL A 49 -3.52 -5.38 0.45
C VAL A 49 -4.92 -5.16 -0.09
N ASP A 50 -5.02 -4.23 -1.04
CA ASP A 50 -6.32 -3.84 -1.60
C ASP A 50 -6.26 -3.98 -3.11
N THR A 51 -6.85 -5.06 -3.62
CA THR A 51 -6.85 -5.32 -5.06
C THR A 51 -7.74 -4.36 -5.83
N GLY A 52 -8.59 -3.61 -5.14
CA GLY A 52 -9.35 -2.54 -5.77
C GLY A 52 -8.57 -1.24 -5.93
N ALA A 53 -7.41 -1.13 -5.28
CA ALA A 53 -6.57 0.05 -5.40
C ALA A 53 -5.53 -0.17 -6.49
N VAL A 54 -5.28 0.87 -7.30
CA VAL A 54 -4.28 0.77 -8.36
C VAL A 54 -2.88 0.96 -7.78
N ASP A 55 -2.65 2.11 -7.16
CA ASP A 55 -1.32 2.47 -6.66
C ASP A 55 -1.24 2.38 -5.15
N PRO A 56 -0.05 2.06 -4.61
CA PRO A 56 0.16 2.10 -3.17
C PRO A 56 -0.05 3.50 -2.60
N LEU A 57 -0.49 3.52 -1.34
CA LEU A 57 -0.72 4.76 -0.61
C LEU A 57 0.03 4.68 0.72
N VAL A 58 0.79 5.71 1.04
CA VAL A 58 1.57 5.80 2.27
C VAL A 58 1.27 7.14 2.93
N PRO A 59 1.09 7.19 4.25
CA PRO A 59 0.92 8.48 4.92
C PRO A 59 2.06 9.42 4.56
N GLY A 60 1.68 10.65 4.20
CA GLY A 60 2.65 11.60 3.67
C GLY A 60 3.77 11.93 4.62
N LYS A 61 3.51 11.91 5.93
CA LYS A 61 4.54 12.23 6.91
C LYS A 61 5.74 11.27 6.83
N TYR A 62 5.48 9.99 6.56
CA TYR A 62 6.57 9.02 6.47
C TYR A 62 7.34 9.18 5.17
N LEU A 63 6.64 9.54 4.08
CA LEU A 63 7.32 9.79 2.82
C LEU A 63 8.26 10.97 2.93
N LYS A 64 7.81 12.04 3.58
CA LYS A 64 8.64 13.24 3.74
C LYS A 64 9.86 12.97 4.60
N GLU A 65 9.73 12.14 5.63
CA GLU A 65 10.87 11.76 6.46
C GLU A 65 11.94 11.04 5.65
N LEU A 66 11.52 10.34 4.59
CA LEU A 66 12.46 9.65 3.71
C LEU A 66 13.00 10.54 2.59
N GLY A 67 12.60 11.79 2.57
CA GLY A 67 13.01 12.71 1.52
C GLY A 67 12.23 12.58 0.24
N LEU A 68 11.05 11.95 0.30
CA LEU A 68 10.17 11.79 -0.85
C LEU A 68 9.09 12.85 -0.78
N PHE A 69 9.05 13.72 -1.78
CA PHE A 69 8.11 14.83 -1.82
C PHE A 69 7.22 14.71 -3.05
N PRO A 70 6.07 15.39 -3.07
CA PRO A 70 5.18 15.31 -4.23
C PRO A 70 5.90 15.75 -5.50
N LYS A 71 5.78 14.92 -6.54
CA LYS A 71 6.34 15.21 -7.86
C LYS A 71 5.29 15.59 -8.87
N ALA A 72 4.05 15.13 -8.67
CA ALA A 72 2.97 15.34 -9.62
C ALA A 72 1.65 15.10 -8.91
N LYS A 73 0.56 15.33 -9.64
CA LYS A 73 -0.77 14.97 -9.18
C LYS A 73 -1.36 13.98 -10.18
N ARG A 74 -2.17 13.07 -9.68
CA ARG A 74 -2.87 12.11 -10.51
C ARG A 74 -4.32 12.04 -10.11
N THR A 75 -5.20 11.90 -11.08
CA THR A 75 -6.62 11.79 -10.83
C THR A 75 -6.98 10.31 -10.64
N TYR A 76 -7.69 10.02 -9.56
CA TYR A 76 -8.16 8.69 -9.25
C TYR A 76 -9.67 8.69 -9.16
N GLU A 77 -10.28 7.59 -9.53
CA GLU A 77 -11.72 7.42 -9.42
C GLU A 77 -12.02 6.66 -8.13
N LEU A 78 -12.93 7.19 -7.34
CA LEU A 78 -13.35 6.55 -6.09
C LEU A 78 -14.47 5.54 -6.37
N ALA A 79 -14.78 4.72 -5.35
CA ALA A 79 -15.76 3.66 -5.50
C ALA A 79 -17.13 4.18 -5.90
N ASP A 80 -17.48 5.42 -5.53
CA ASP A 80 -18.77 6.02 -5.88
C ASP A 80 -18.76 6.69 -7.25
N GLY A 81 -17.65 6.57 -8.00
CA GLY A 81 -17.54 7.16 -9.33
C GLY A 81 -17.02 8.59 -9.34
N SER A 82 -16.88 9.23 -8.19
CA SER A 82 -16.31 10.56 -8.14
C SER A 82 -14.80 10.50 -8.36
N GLU A 83 -14.22 11.65 -8.73
CA GLU A 83 -12.80 11.76 -9.00
C GLU A 83 -12.12 12.61 -7.95
N VAL A 84 -10.87 12.28 -7.64
CA VAL A 84 -10.05 13.05 -6.72
C VAL A 84 -8.65 13.15 -7.30
N LYS A 85 -8.03 14.34 -7.12
CA LYS A 85 -6.63 14.55 -7.49
C LYS A 85 -5.78 14.43 -6.26
N LEU A 86 -4.79 13.56 -6.33
CA LEU A 86 -3.91 13.30 -5.19
C LEU A 86 -2.47 13.51 -5.60
N ASP A 87 -1.66 13.95 -4.64
CA ASP A 87 -0.22 14.07 -4.83
C ASP A 87 0.39 12.69 -4.94
N ILE A 88 1.37 12.55 -5.84
CA ILE A 88 2.10 11.30 -6.00
C ILE A 88 3.60 11.56 -6.01
N THR A 89 4.35 10.52 -5.68
CA THR A 89 5.80 10.49 -5.84
C THR A 89 6.20 9.12 -6.37
N THR A 90 7.50 8.90 -6.52
CA THR A 90 8.03 7.57 -6.86
C THR A 90 9.02 7.16 -5.79
N GLY A 91 9.02 5.90 -5.44
CA GLY A 91 9.92 5.34 -4.46
C GLY A 91 10.03 3.85 -4.63
N GLU A 92 10.72 3.21 -3.69
CA GLU A 92 10.86 1.76 -3.70
C GLU A 92 10.09 1.14 -2.57
N LEU A 93 9.46 0.01 -2.86
CA LEU A 93 8.77 -0.81 -1.88
C LEU A 93 9.45 -2.17 -1.84
N GLU A 94 9.58 -2.71 -0.62
CA GLU A 94 10.13 -4.05 -0.47
C GLU A 94 9.17 -4.87 0.39
N PHE A 95 8.74 -6.01 -0.14
CA PHE A 95 7.84 -6.92 0.58
C PHE A 95 8.06 -8.32 0.03
N MET A 96 7.95 -9.31 0.91
CA MET A 96 8.11 -10.72 0.54
C MET A 96 9.41 -11.00 -0.21
N GLY A 97 10.48 -10.25 0.12
CA GLY A 97 11.77 -10.42 -0.51
C GLY A 97 11.89 -9.79 -1.89
N GLU A 98 10.87 -9.09 -2.35
CA GLU A 98 10.87 -8.44 -3.66
C GLU A 98 11.00 -6.94 -3.51
N ILE A 99 11.70 -6.32 -4.46
CA ILE A 99 11.84 -4.86 -4.50
C ILE A 99 11.18 -4.36 -5.78
N VAL A 100 10.37 -3.33 -5.65
CA VAL A 100 9.69 -2.75 -6.81
C VAL A 100 9.73 -1.24 -6.73
N GLY A 101 10.05 -0.60 -7.85
CA GLY A 101 9.88 0.85 -8.01
C GLY A 101 8.43 1.14 -8.32
N SER A 102 7.86 2.10 -7.65
CA SER A 102 6.41 2.30 -7.73
C SER A 102 6.03 3.77 -7.61
N THR A 103 4.93 4.13 -8.26
CA THR A 103 4.20 5.35 -7.91
C THR A 103 3.60 5.15 -6.53
N ILE A 104 3.68 6.16 -5.69
CA ILE A 104 3.16 6.12 -4.33
C ILE A 104 2.29 7.35 -4.12
N ILE A 105 1.07 7.14 -3.65
CA ILE A 105 0.14 8.22 -3.34
C ILE A 105 0.45 8.76 -1.94
N PHE A 106 0.48 10.09 -1.81
CA PHE A 106 0.58 10.74 -0.51
C PHE A 106 -0.77 10.65 0.19
N GLY A 107 -0.86 9.80 1.19
CA GLY A 107 -2.05 9.69 2.01
C GLY A 107 -2.05 10.73 3.13
N ASP A 108 -3.21 10.89 3.74
CA ASP A 108 -3.30 11.67 4.97
C ASP A 108 -2.40 11.06 6.03
N ASP A 109 -1.96 11.87 6.99
CA ASP A 109 -0.99 11.40 7.97
C ASP A 109 -1.53 10.27 8.85
N ASP A 110 -2.85 10.15 8.98
CA ASP A 110 -3.47 9.08 9.76
C ASP A 110 -4.09 8.00 8.87
N ALA A 111 -3.81 8.01 7.57
CA ALA A 111 -4.35 7.01 6.66
C ALA A 111 -3.70 5.65 6.89
N GLU A 112 -4.46 4.60 6.65
CA GLU A 112 -3.90 3.24 6.65
C GLU A 112 -3.07 3.05 5.37
N PRO A 113 -1.84 2.55 5.48
CA PRO A 113 -1.06 2.27 4.27
C PRO A 113 -1.71 1.18 3.45
N ILE A 114 -1.71 1.35 2.13
CA ILE A 114 -2.35 0.42 1.21
C ILE A 114 -1.33 -0.04 0.17
N LEU A 115 -1.33 -1.32 -0.10
CA LEU A 115 -0.53 -1.90 -1.19
C LEU A 115 -1.48 -2.19 -2.35
N GLY A 116 -1.29 -1.47 -3.45
CA GLY A 116 -2.17 -1.59 -4.60
C GLY A 116 -1.74 -2.69 -5.55
N VAL A 117 -2.60 -2.97 -6.51
CA VAL A 117 -2.43 -4.11 -7.40
C VAL A 117 -1.21 -3.96 -8.32
N THR A 118 -0.84 -2.72 -8.69
CA THR A 118 0.30 -2.53 -9.59
C THR A 118 1.60 -3.03 -8.96
N ALA A 119 1.79 -2.78 -7.67
CA ALA A 119 3.00 -3.25 -6.99
C ALA A 119 3.04 -4.76 -6.91
N LEU A 120 1.90 -5.39 -6.62
CA LEU A 120 1.83 -6.84 -6.57
C LEU A 120 2.13 -7.47 -7.92
N GLU A 121 1.48 -6.96 -8.96
CA GLU A 121 1.65 -7.53 -10.30
C GLU A 121 3.07 -7.35 -10.81
N SER A 122 3.72 -6.25 -10.43
CA SER A 122 5.09 -5.98 -10.87
C SER A 122 6.06 -7.07 -10.46
N VAL A 123 5.79 -7.76 -9.37
CA VAL A 123 6.69 -8.80 -8.86
C VAL A 123 6.06 -10.19 -8.91
N GLY A 124 4.95 -10.33 -9.64
CA GLY A 124 4.34 -11.64 -9.84
C GLY A 124 3.67 -12.22 -8.60
N ILE A 125 3.06 -11.36 -7.80
CA ILE A 125 2.36 -11.79 -6.59
C ILE A 125 0.90 -11.45 -6.74
N GLU A 126 0.03 -12.34 -6.29
CA GLU A 126 -1.40 -12.10 -6.28
C GLU A 126 -2.02 -12.55 -4.97
N VAL A 127 -3.23 -12.08 -4.71
CA VAL A 127 -4.01 -12.53 -3.57
C VAL A 127 -4.78 -13.77 -3.99
N ASP A 128 -4.62 -14.85 -3.22
CA ASP A 128 -5.42 -16.06 -3.43
C ASP A 128 -6.81 -15.77 -2.87
N PRO A 129 -7.86 -15.79 -3.71
CA PRO A 129 -9.20 -15.43 -3.21
C PRO A 129 -9.76 -16.41 -2.20
N ARG A 130 -9.26 -17.65 -2.17
CA ARG A 130 -9.76 -18.64 -1.23
C ARG A 130 -9.15 -18.47 0.16
N SER A 131 -7.81 -18.38 0.21
CA SER A 131 -7.10 -18.33 1.48
C SER A 131 -6.88 -16.90 1.97
N GLN A 132 -7.12 -15.90 1.12
CA GLN A 132 -6.82 -14.50 1.41
C GLN A 132 -5.35 -14.30 1.73
N GLN A 133 -4.49 -15.12 1.14
CA GLN A 133 -3.05 -15.05 1.33
C GLN A 133 -2.38 -14.67 0.02
N LEU A 134 -1.21 -14.04 0.15
CA LEU A 134 -0.40 -13.71 -1.01
C LEU A 134 0.32 -14.95 -1.50
N LYS A 135 0.37 -15.11 -2.81
CA LYS A 135 1.10 -16.23 -3.41
C LYS A 135 1.88 -15.73 -4.60
N ARG A 136 2.99 -16.42 -4.87
CA ARG A 136 3.81 -16.11 -6.02
C ARG A 136 3.31 -16.84 -7.24
N LEU A 137 3.26 -16.11 -8.34
CA LEU A 137 2.96 -16.71 -9.64
C LEU A 137 4.20 -17.40 -10.18
N PRO A 138 4.04 -18.32 -11.14
CA PRO A 138 5.22 -18.91 -11.81
C PRO A 138 6.07 -17.81 -12.43
N ALA A 139 7.36 -18.11 -12.61
CA ALA A 139 8.27 -17.16 -13.18
C ALA A 139 7.76 -16.62 -14.52
N ALA A 140 7.91 -15.32 -14.72
CA ALA A 140 7.45 -14.69 -15.94
C ALA A 140 8.31 -15.16 -17.11
N ARG A 141 7.66 -15.33 -18.27
CA ARG A 141 8.39 -15.69 -19.47
C ARG A 141 9.15 -14.47 -19.96
N LEU A 142 10.42 -14.63 -20.13
CA LEU A 142 11.24 -13.53 -20.59
C LEU A 142 11.01 -13.23 -22.05
N LYS A 143 10.59 -14.25 -22.83
CA LYS A 143 10.32 -13.97 -24.20
C LYS A 143 9.93 -15.22 -24.99
#